data_f3c1ac5bf6af7ebc14f10e617db12599
#
_entry.id   f3c1ac5bf6af7ebc14f10e617db12599
#
_cell.length_a   1.000
_cell.length_b   1.000
_cell.length_c   1.000
_cell.angle_alpha   90.00
_cell.angle_beta   90.00
_cell.angle_gamma   90.00
#
_symmetry.space_group_name_H-M   'P 1'
#
loop_
_entity.id
_entity.type
_entity.pdbx_description
1 polymer ?
#
loop_
_entity_poly.entity_id
_entity_poly.type
_entity_poly.pdbx_seq_one_letter_code
_entity_poly.pdbx_strand_id
1 'polypeptide(L)'
;MLGRACTHAAGPYAYENFEIEGHAYYTNNPPAGAYRGFGVCQSEFALESLIDLLAEKVGLDPWEIRYRNAIEPGEVLPNGQIADCSTALKETLLEVKDAYYAHPGHAGIACAMKNAGVGVGLPDAGRCKIRVENGVAVVYAATSDIGQGCNTVFLQDVAEACGLPLGCIANGECSTENAPDSGTTSGSRQTVVTGEAVRGAAFLLRDAMVGIEAGKPAPAAPVSAHGDGVKIEYDDGRAYQLHTQELVPGQGMHPQDPAAVIKALEGCEFGYVYLEPTDKLGADVPNPKSHICYGFATHVVILDDDGRVSEVYAAHDSGKVVNPISIQGQIEGGVLMGMGYALTEDWPLKDCVPQARYGTLGLFRAPEIPDIHAIYVEKDELLPVAYGGKGIGEIATIPTAPAVQNAYRAFDGKLRPDLPMVDTPYSRA
;
A
#
# COMPACT_ATOMS: atom_id res chain seq x y z
N MET A 1 -7.55 -15.17 -0.93
CA MET A 1 -7.65 -14.64 0.45
C MET A 1 -6.79 -15.42 1.44
N LEU A 2 -6.91 -16.75 1.55
CA LEU A 2 -6.16 -17.55 2.54
C LEU A 2 -4.65 -17.29 2.51
N GLY A 3 -4.01 -17.33 1.34
CA GLY A 3 -2.57 -17.07 1.21
C GLY A 3 -2.15 -15.70 1.78
N ARG A 4 -2.96 -14.66 1.60
CA ARG A 4 -2.66 -13.33 2.18
C ARG A 4 -2.89 -13.30 3.69
N ALA A 5 -3.95 -13.93 4.18
CA ALA A 5 -4.16 -14.07 5.62
C ALA A 5 -2.95 -14.76 6.29
N CYS A 6 -2.49 -15.89 5.75
CA CYS A 6 -1.33 -16.61 6.30
C CYS A 6 -0.02 -15.81 6.20
N THR A 7 0.22 -15.12 5.08
CA THR A 7 1.44 -14.31 4.92
C THR A 7 1.58 -13.20 5.95
N HIS A 8 0.45 -12.70 6.47
CA HIS A 8 0.41 -11.53 7.35
C HIS A 8 -0.07 -11.85 8.77
N ALA A 9 -0.48 -13.11 9.05
CA ALA A 9 -1.15 -13.46 10.31
C ALA A 9 -0.32 -13.28 11.58
N ALA A 10 0.99 -13.09 11.47
CA ALA A 10 1.84 -12.71 12.59
C ALA A 10 1.91 -11.20 12.83
N GLY A 11 1.34 -10.40 11.93
CA GLY A 11 1.44 -8.96 12.00
C GLY A 11 2.86 -8.43 11.76
N PRO A 12 3.08 -7.15 12.05
CA PRO A 12 4.34 -6.48 11.80
C PRO A 12 5.33 -6.60 12.97
N TYR A 13 5.44 -7.77 13.59
CA TYR A 13 6.25 -7.97 14.78
C TYR A 13 7.40 -8.94 14.55
N ALA A 14 8.48 -8.77 15.30
CA ALA A 14 9.62 -9.67 15.31
C ALA A 14 9.32 -10.92 16.16
N TYR A 15 9.53 -12.11 15.58
CA TYR A 15 9.39 -13.39 16.26
C TYR A 15 10.63 -14.26 16.01
N GLU A 16 11.11 -14.95 17.04
CA GLU A 16 12.19 -15.93 16.90
C GLU A 16 11.72 -17.22 16.21
N ASN A 17 10.49 -17.64 16.50
CA ASN A 17 9.90 -18.86 15.97
C ASN A 17 8.44 -18.62 15.60
N PHE A 18 8.06 -19.11 14.44
CA PHE A 18 6.75 -18.84 13.88
C PHE A 18 6.26 -20.01 13.02
N GLU A 19 5.03 -20.45 13.23
CA GLU A 19 4.37 -21.48 12.42
C GLU A 19 2.92 -21.07 12.15
N ILE A 20 2.52 -21.09 10.89
CA ILE A 20 1.13 -20.89 10.48
C ILE A 20 0.67 -22.02 9.61
N GLU A 21 -0.50 -22.56 9.93
CA GLU A 21 -1.24 -23.50 9.09
C GLU A 21 -2.62 -22.90 8.76
N GLY A 22 -2.95 -22.82 7.47
CA GLY A 22 -4.21 -22.26 7.00
C GLY A 22 -4.98 -23.26 6.13
N HIS A 23 -6.29 -23.40 6.39
CA HIS A 23 -7.17 -24.29 5.66
C HIS A 23 -8.32 -23.52 5.00
N ALA A 24 -8.56 -23.74 3.71
CA ALA A 24 -9.73 -23.24 3.01
C ALA A 24 -10.68 -24.37 2.66
N TYR A 25 -11.95 -24.19 2.94
CA TYR A 25 -12.98 -25.19 2.68
C TYR A 25 -14.02 -24.66 1.69
N TYR A 26 -14.49 -25.52 0.81
CA TYR A 26 -15.71 -25.27 0.05
C TYR A 26 -16.91 -25.39 0.95
N THR A 27 -17.86 -24.48 0.81
CA THR A 27 -19.12 -24.48 1.57
C THR A 27 -20.30 -24.32 0.63
N ASN A 28 -21.52 -24.51 1.13
CA ASN A 28 -22.76 -24.24 0.38
C ASN A 28 -23.14 -22.74 0.36
N ASN A 29 -22.39 -21.90 1.09
CA ASN A 29 -22.62 -20.46 1.06
C ASN A 29 -22.20 -19.86 -0.30
N PRO A 30 -22.73 -18.70 -0.68
CA PRO A 30 -22.25 -17.97 -1.83
C PRO A 30 -20.73 -17.74 -1.75
N PRO A 31 -20.01 -17.77 -2.89
CA PRO A 31 -18.57 -17.56 -2.87
C PRO A 31 -18.24 -16.17 -2.33
N ALA A 32 -17.30 -16.12 -1.38
CA ALA A 32 -16.76 -14.87 -0.88
C ALA A 32 -15.84 -14.22 -1.92
N GLY A 33 -15.88 -12.90 -2.01
CA GLY A 33 -15.03 -12.10 -2.88
C GLY A 33 -13.88 -11.41 -2.15
N ALA A 34 -13.15 -10.56 -2.87
CA ALA A 34 -12.11 -9.74 -2.31
C ALA A 34 -12.72 -8.54 -1.57
N TYR A 35 -12.38 -8.39 -0.30
CA TYR A 35 -12.53 -7.14 0.45
C TYR A 35 -11.18 -6.43 0.53
N ARG A 36 -11.14 -5.12 0.62
CA ARG A 36 -9.91 -4.33 0.74
C ARG A 36 -9.05 -4.86 1.89
N GLY A 37 -7.78 -5.23 1.61
CA GLY A 37 -6.93 -5.98 2.55
C GLY A 37 -6.82 -7.49 2.26
N PHE A 38 -7.77 -8.08 1.54
CA PHE A 38 -7.75 -9.42 0.91
C PHE A 38 -7.36 -10.57 1.86
N GLY A 39 -7.95 -10.61 3.05
CA GLY A 39 -7.73 -11.65 4.07
C GLY A 39 -6.89 -11.16 5.25
N VAL A 40 -6.17 -10.04 5.10
CA VAL A 40 -5.35 -9.49 6.18
C VAL A 40 -6.22 -8.81 7.24
N CYS A 41 -7.35 -8.19 6.88
CA CYS A 41 -8.28 -7.64 7.88
C CYS A 41 -8.73 -8.68 8.89
N GLN A 42 -8.96 -9.93 8.44
CA GLN A 42 -9.40 -11.03 9.29
C GLN A 42 -8.30 -11.50 10.24
N SER A 43 -7.08 -11.71 9.72
CA SER A 43 -5.95 -12.16 10.54
C SER A 43 -5.50 -11.10 11.53
N GLU A 44 -5.41 -9.83 11.10
CA GLU A 44 -4.99 -8.73 11.96
C GLU A 44 -6.03 -8.39 13.02
N PHE A 45 -7.34 -8.54 12.73
CA PHE A 45 -8.37 -8.38 13.74
C PHE A 45 -8.17 -9.34 14.91
N ALA A 46 -7.90 -10.61 14.61
CA ALA A 46 -7.65 -11.60 15.64
C ALA A 46 -6.33 -11.35 16.37
N LEU A 47 -5.25 -11.10 15.63
CA LEU A 47 -3.91 -10.88 16.20
C LEU A 47 -3.89 -9.65 17.11
N GLU A 48 -4.31 -8.51 16.62
CA GLU A 48 -4.22 -7.25 17.34
C GLU A 48 -5.12 -7.21 18.61
N SER A 49 -6.26 -7.92 18.56
CA SER A 49 -7.07 -8.15 19.75
C SER A 49 -6.36 -9.03 20.78
N LEU A 50 -5.60 -10.04 20.32
CA LEU A 50 -4.79 -10.90 21.19
C LEU A 50 -3.56 -10.17 21.77
N ILE A 51 -2.96 -9.25 21.04
CA ILE A 51 -1.82 -8.44 21.54
C ILE A 51 -2.23 -7.62 22.77
N ASP A 52 -3.43 -7.04 22.80
CA ASP A 52 -3.95 -6.32 23.98
C ASP A 52 -4.16 -7.26 25.17
N LEU A 53 -4.66 -8.49 24.92
CA LEU A 53 -4.80 -9.50 25.97
C LEU A 53 -3.44 -9.95 26.50
N LEU A 54 -2.43 -10.05 25.63
CA LEU A 54 -1.06 -10.36 26.05
C LEU A 54 -0.45 -9.22 26.84
N ALA A 55 -0.64 -7.97 26.41
CA ALA A 55 -0.17 -6.78 27.13
C ALA A 55 -0.65 -6.78 28.58
N GLU A 56 -1.94 -6.98 28.79
CA GLU A 56 -2.52 -7.11 30.14
C GLU A 56 -1.88 -8.26 30.94
N LYS A 57 -1.75 -9.43 30.31
CA LYS A 57 -1.20 -10.62 30.98
C LYS A 57 0.25 -10.47 31.42
N VAL A 58 1.06 -9.71 30.69
CA VAL A 58 2.47 -9.44 31.01
C VAL A 58 2.69 -8.12 31.73
N GLY A 59 1.62 -7.35 32.00
CA GLY A 59 1.67 -6.09 32.73
C GLY A 59 2.30 -4.95 31.93
N LEU A 60 2.17 -4.97 30.60
CA LEU A 60 2.61 -3.91 29.71
C LEU A 60 1.42 -3.10 29.19
N ASP A 61 1.68 -1.85 28.84
CA ASP A 61 0.73 -1.02 28.12
C ASP A 61 0.56 -1.51 26.67
N PRO A 62 -0.63 -1.45 26.03
CA PRO A 62 -0.87 -1.87 24.67
C PRO A 62 -0.01 -1.16 23.62
N TRP A 63 0.33 0.13 23.79
CA TRP A 63 1.27 0.84 22.92
C TRP A 63 2.68 0.30 23.11
N GLU A 64 3.10 0.13 24.37
CA GLU A 64 4.46 -0.30 24.74
C GLU A 64 4.80 -1.70 24.21
N ILE A 65 3.88 -2.67 24.33
CA ILE A 65 4.12 -4.04 23.82
C ILE A 65 4.34 -4.01 22.30
N ARG A 66 3.57 -3.20 21.56
CA ARG A 66 3.72 -3.05 20.12
C ARG A 66 5.05 -2.40 19.76
N TYR A 67 5.42 -1.33 20.45
CA TYR A 67 6.66 -0.60 20.19
C TYR A 67 7.90 -1.45 20.45
N ARG A 68 7.90 -2.26 21.50
CA ARG A 68 9.03 -3.15 21.84
C ARG A 68 9.21 -4.29 20.85
N ASN A 69 8.15 -4.76 20.25
CA ASN A 69 8.17 -5.91 19.34
C ASN A 69 8.04 -5.51 17.87
N ALA A 70 7.94 -4.22 17.57
CA ALA A 70 7.81 -3.73 16.20
C ALA A 70 9.01 -4.13 15.35
N ILE A 71 8.75 -4.65 14.16
CA ILE A 71 9.79 -5.01 13.19
C ILE A 71 10.60 -3.78 12.76
N GLU A 72 11.91 -3.94 12.64
CA GLU A 72 12.85 -2.90 12.23
C GLU A 72 13.59 -3.28 10.93
N PRO A 73 14.17 -2.30 10.21
CA PRO A 73 14.99 -2.60 9.03
C PRO A 73 16.09 -3.61 9.33
N GLY A 74 16.25 -4.59 8.43
CA GLY A 74 17.24 -5.65 8.57
C GLY A 74 16.79 -6.86 9.38
N GLU A 75 15.71 -6.78 10.16
CA GLU A 75 15.12 -7.92 10.82
C GLU A 75 14.37 -8.83 9.82
N VAL A 76 14.08 -10.04 10.25
CA VAL A 76 13.38 -11.02 9.41
C VAL A 76 11.90 -11.03 9.75
N LEU A 77 11.07 -10.73 8.75
CA LEU A 77 9.62 -10.86 8.85
C LEU A 77 9.23 -12.34 9.04
N PRO A 78 8.08 -12.62 9.67
CA PRO A 78 7.63 -14.01 9.90
C PRO A 78 7.52 -14.87 8.64
N ASN A 79 7.35 -14.26 7.46
CA ASN A 79 7.35 -14.96 6.17
C ASN A 79 8.76 -15.25 5.61
N GLY A 80 9.81 -14.92 6.35
CA GLY A 80 11.22 -15.15 5.99
C GLY A 80 11.88 -14.00 5.21
N GLN A 81 11.13 -13.00 4.76
CA GLN A 81 11.68 -11.84 4.05
C GLN A 81 12.38 -10.89 5.02
N ILE A 82 13.51 -10.33 4.60
CA ILE A 82 14.18 -9.25 5.34
C ILE A 82 13.34 -7.98 5.23
N ALA A 83 13.08 -7.32 6.35
CA ALA A 83 12.49 -6.00 6.38
C ALA A 83 13.46 -5.00 5.74
N ASP A 84 13.03 -4.35 4.67
CA ASP A 84 13.87 -3.43 3.91
C ASP A 84 14.16 -2.12 4.66
N CYS A 85 15.10 -1.31 4.15
CA CYS A 85 15.53 -0.06 4.77
C CYS A 85 14.40 0.96 4.96
N SER A 86 13.35 0.88 4.17
CA SER A 86 12.20 1.78 4.25
C SER A 86 11.15 1.39 5.29
N THR A 87 11.33 0.29 6.04
CA THR A 87 10.41 -0.18 7.08
C THR A 87 10.27 0.86 8.20
N ALA A 88 9.06 1.35 8.48
CA ALA A 88 8.81 2.48 9.38
C ALA A 88 7.66 2.25 10.38
N LEU A 89 7.52 1.02 10.91
CA LEU A 89 6.46 0.72 11.87
C LEU A 89 6.63 1.50 13.18
N LYS A 90 7.86 1.59 13.72
CA LYS A 90 8.11 2.35 14.96
C LYS A 90 7.78 3.81 14.81
N GLU A 91 8.08 4.39 13.66
CA GLU A 91 7.75 5.77 13.34
C GLU A 91 6.23 5.97 13.32
N THR A 92 5.44 5.05 12.72
CA THR A 92 3.97 5.17 12.75
C THR A 92 3.41 5.08 14.18
N LEU A 93 4.00 4.25 15.04
CA LEU A 93 3.63 4.16 16.46
C LEU A 93 3.95 5.45 17.23
N LEU A 94 5.06 6.12 16.93
CA LEU A 94 5.46 7.37 17.56
C LEU A 94 4.51 8.51 17.18
N GLU A 95 4.07 8.59 15.93
CA GLU A 95 3.16 9.64 15.45
C GLU A 95 1.79 9.63 16.14
N VAL A 96 1.29 8.48 16.57
CA VAL A 96 -0.01 8.37 17.24
C VAL A 96 0.08 8.27 18.75
N LYS A 97 1.29 8.30 19.32
CA LYS A 97 1.54 8.07 20.75
C LYS A 97 0.79 9.07 21.64
N ASP A 98 0.91 10.33 21.34
CA ASP A 98 0.33 11.40 22.16
C ASP A 98 -1.20 11.34 22.13
N ALA A 99 -1.80 11.06 20.97
CA ALA A 99 -3.25 10.87 20.83
C ALA A 99 -3.73 9.67 21.65
N TYR A 100 -3.01 8.56 21.63
CA TYR A 100 -3.34 7.37 22.42
C TYR A 100 -3.34 7.66 23.94
N TYR A 101 -2.28 8.27 24.45
CA TYR A 101 -2.15 8.55 25.89
C TYR A 101 -3.01 9.71 26.38
N ALA A 102 -3.47 10.59 25.49
CA ALA A 102 -4.38 11.69 25.88
C ALA A 102 -5.80 11.20 26.24
N HIS A 103 -6.18 9.97 25.83
CA HIS A 103 -7.55 9.46 25.99
C HIS A 103 -7.60 8.12 26.75
N PRO A 104 -7.13 8.09 28.02
CA PRO A 104 -7.09 6.86 28.81
C PRO A 104 -8.50 6.29 29.00
N GLY A 105 -8.68 5.00 28.72
CA GLY A 105 -9.97 4.32 28.77
C GLY A 105 -10.90 4.53 27.58
N HIS A 106 -10.53 5.38 26.62
CA HIS A 106 -11.31 5.67 25.42
C HIS A 106 -10.56 5.36 24.13
N ALA A 107 -9.24 5.18 24.19
CA ALA A 107 -8.40 4.94 23.04
C ALA A 107 -8.07 3.44 22.86
N GLY A 108 -8.17 2.96 21.63
CA GLY A 108 -7.67 1.66 21.22
C GLY A 108 -6.66 1.80 20.10
N ILE A 109 -5.63 0.94 20.10
CA ILE A 109 -4.52 0.98 19.16
C ILE A 109 -4.38 -0.35 18.44
N ALA A 110 -4.03 -0.32 17.15
CA ALA A 110 -3.67 -1.49 16.38
C ALA A 110 -2.65 -1.15 15.28
N CYS A 111 -1.79 -2.11 14.98
CA CYS A 111 -0.82 -2.03 13.90
C CYS A 111 -1.23 -2.94 12.74
N ALA A 112 -0.62 -2.73 11.58
CA ALA A 112 -0.71 -3.65 10.47
C ALA A 112 0.51 -3.55 9.55
N MET A 113 0.76 -4.62 8.81
CA MET A 113 1.59 -4.59 7.62
C MET A 113 0.79 -5.05 6.40
N LYS A 114 1.15 -4.55 5.23
CA LYS A 114 0.55 -5.00 3.97
C LYS A 114 1.55 -4.93 2.83
N ASN A 115 1.61 -6.01 2.08
CA ASN A 115 2.42 -6.07 0.87
C ASN A 115 1.98 -5.08 -0.21
N ALA A 116 2.94 -4.57 -0.95
CA ALA A 116 2.75 -3.98 -2.27
C ALA A 116 3.13 -4.99 -3.36
N GLY A 117 2.31 -5.07 -4.41
CA GLY A 117 2.48 -6.06 -5.48
C GLY A 117 1.77 -7.39 -5.23
N VAL A 118 1.70 -8.22 -6.28
CA VAL A 118 1.10 -9.56 -6.23
C VAL A 118 1.98 -10.54 -5.45
N GLY A 119 3.27 -10.60 -5.74
CA GLY A 119 4.25 -11.38 -5.02
C GLY A 119 4.01 -12.90 -4.97
N VAL A 120 4.61 -13.54 -3.98
CA VAL A 120 4.52 -14.99 -3.67
C VAL A 120 4.81 -15.91 -4.86
N GLY A 121 5.81 -15.53 -5.67
CA GLY A 121 6.23 -16.28 -6.85
C GLY A 121 5.31 -16.15 -8.08
N LEU A 122 4.32 -15.26 -8.04
CA LEU A 122 3.48 -14.97 -9.19
C LEU A 122 4.12 -13.85 -10.04
N PRO A 123 4.00 -13.92 -11.39
CA PRO A 123 4.46 -12.83 -12.25
C PRO A 123 3.74 -11.52 -11.91
N ASP A 124 4.49 -10.46 -11.71
CA ASP A 124 3.98 -9.13 -11.39
C ASP A 124 4.73 -8.07 -12.23
N ALA A 125 4.31 -7.91 -13.47
CA ALA A 125 4.95 -7.00 -14.42
C ALA A 125 4.20 -5.67 -14.52
N GLY A 126 4.94 -4.56 -14.42
CA GLY A 126 4.52 -3.24 -14.84
C GLY A 126 5.01 -2.95 -16.26
N ARG A 127 4.19 -2.34 -17.11
CA ARG A 127 4.58 -1.89 -18.42
C ARG A 127 4.02 -0.51 -18.69
N CYS A 128 4.86 0.32 -19.28
CA CYS A 128 4.48 1.66 -19.71
C CYS A 128 5.07 1.96 -21.08
N LYS A 129 4.34 2.77 -21.82
CA LYS A 129 4.78 3.38 -23.07
C LYS A 129 4.47 4.87 -23.00
N ILE A 130 5.46 5.70 -23.31
CA ILE A 130 5.27 7.16 -23.48
C ILE A 130 5.48 7.48 -24.94
N ARG A 131 4.52 8.15 -25.57
CA ARG A 131 4.61 8.62 -26.95
C ARG A 131 4.51 10.14 -26.97
N VAL A 132 5.31 10.77 -27.79
CA VAL A 132 5.20 12.22 -27.99
C VAL A 132 4.20 12.48 -29.13
N GLU A 133 3.11 13.14 -28.81
CA GLU A 133 1.99 13.44 -29.71
C GLU A 133 1.57 14.92 -29.59
N ASN A 134 1.62 15.65 -30.68
CA ASN A 134 1.32 17.09 -30.69
C ASN A 134 2.17 17.90 -29.69
N GLY A 135 3.41 17.51 -29.49
CA GLY A 135 4.32 18.14 -28.54
C GLY A 135 4.02 17.86 -27.08
N VAL A 136 3.25 16.82 -26.77
CA VAL A 136 2.87 16.37 -25.42
C VAL A 136 3.37 14.95 -25.19
N ALA A 137 3.92 14.66 -24.00
CA ALA A 137 4.25 13.30 -23.57
C ALA A 137 2.95 12.58 -23.16
N VAL A 138 2.49 11.63 -23.95
CA VAL A 138 1.26 10.87 -23.68
C VAL A 138 1.64 9.52 -23.06
N VAL A 139 1.17 9.28 -21.84
CA VAL A 139 1.48 8.09 -21.03
C VAL A 139 0.42 7.01 -21.29
N TYR A 140 0.85 5.85 -21.75
CA TYR A 140 0.00 4.67 -21.97
C TYR A 140 0.40 3.56 -20.98
N ALA A 141 -0.48 3.27 -20.03
CA ALA A 141 -0.35 2.15 -19.11
C ALA A 141 -1.73 1.52 -18.93
N ALA A 142 -1.82 0.19 -19.02
CA ALA A 142 -3.09 -0.52 -18.83
C ALA A 142 -3.43 -0.59 -17.33
N THR A 143 -3.98 0.50 -16.80
CA THR A 143 -4.39 0.65 -15.40
C THR A 143 -5.82 1.14 -15.33
N SER A 144 -6.56 0.70 -14.31
CA SER A 144 -7.90 1.23 -14.04
C SER A 144 -7.82 2.24 -12.92
N ASP A 145 -8.09 3.51 -13.21
CA ASP A 145 -8.34 4.49 -12.18
C ASP A 145 -9.79 4.35 -11.71
N ILE A 146 -9.97 3.86 -10.47
CA ILE A 146 -11.26 3.64 -9.83
C ILE A 146 -11.56 4.71 -8.76
N GLY A 147 -10.87 5.85 -8.86
CA GLY A 147 -10.93 6.96 -7.91
C GLY A 147 -9.70 7.07 -7.00
N GLN A 148 -8.74 6.14 -7.08
CA GLN A 148 -7.51 6.17 -6.28
C GLN A 148 -6.45 7.14 -6.83
N GLY A 149 -6.61 7.67 -8.06
CA GLY A 149 -5.76 8.72 -8.61
C GLY A 149 -4.45 8.25 -9.24
N CYS A 150 -4.31 6.97 -9.63
CA CYS A 150 -3.08 6.46 -10.23
C CYS A 150 -2.70 7.20 -11.52
N ASN A 151 -3.68 7.61 -12.32
CA ASN A 151 -3.43 8.38 -13.54
C ASN A 151 -2.72 9.71 -13.25
N THR A 152 -3.09 10.40 -12.18
CA THR A 152 -2.44 11.65 -11.76
C THR A 152 -1.02 11.38 -11.24
N VAL A 153 -0.83 10.32 -10.47
CA VAL A 153 0.50 9.92 -9.96
C VAL A 153 1.46 9.67 -11.12
N PHE A 154 1.04 8.96 -12.17
CA PHE A 154 1.89 8.70 -13.34
C PHE A 154 2.31 9.97 -14.09
N LEU A 155 1.43 10.98 -14.18
CA LEU A 155 1.82 12.27 -14.76
C LEU A 155 2.86 12.99 -13.90
N GLN A 156 2.74 12.89 -12.58
CA GLN A 156 3.70 13.45 -11.63
C GLN A 156 5.06 12.72 -11.74
N ASP A 157 5.05 11.39 -11.88
CA ASP A 157 6.28 10.59 -12.07
C ASP A 157 7.03 11.01 -13.35
N VAL A 158 6.31 11.26 -14.45
CA VAL A 158 6.91 11.75 -15.71
C VAL A 158 7.41 13.18 -15.57
N ALA A 159 6.65 14.04 -14.88
CA ALA A 159 7.06 15.43 -14.63
C ALA A 159 8.37 15.48 -13.84
N GLU A 160 8.49 14.69 -12.78
CA GLU A 160 9.70 14.58 -11.96
C GLU A 160 10.88 14.03 -12.76
N ALA A 161 10.66 12.96 -13.53
CA ALA A 161 11.72 12.34 -14.33
C ALA A 161 12.28 13.27 -15.42
N CYS A 162 11.42 14.01 -16.10
CA CYS A 162 11.78 14.77 -17.29
C CYS A 162 11.97 16.28 -17.05
N GLY A 163 11.56 16.79 -15.89
CA GLY A 163 11.45 18.24 -15.66
C GLY A 163 10.36 18.92 -16.50
N LEU A 164 9.41 18.13 -17.04
CA LEU A 164 8.32 18.66 -17.86
C LEU A 164 7.23 19.30 -16.99
N PRO A 165 6.70 20.47 -17.39
CA PRO A 165 5.47 20.97 -16.80
C PRO A 165 4.32 19.98 -17.01
N LEU A 166 3.42 19.83 -16.03
CA LEU A 166 2.27 18.92 -16.12
C LEU A 166 1.38 19.19 -17.36
N GLY A 167 1.31 20.45 -17.82
CA GLY A 167 0.60 20.81 -19.04
C GLY A 167 1.20 20.25 -20.35
N CYS A 168 2.43 19.70 -20.29
CA CYS A 168 3.09 19.01 -21.40
C CYS A 168 2.99 17.49 -21.30
N ILE A 169 2.19 16.97 -20.36
CA ILE A 169 2.03 15.53 -20.14
C ILE A 169 0.52 15.21 -20.11
N ALA A 170 0.13 14.06 -20.65
CA ALA A 170 -1.25 13.62 -20.68
C ALA A 170 -1.36 12.11 -20.50
N ASN A 171 -2.48 11.63 -19.98
CA ASN A 171 -2.81 10.21 -20.03
C ASN A 171 -3.35 9.86 -21.42
N GLY A 172 -2.85 8.79 -22.01
CA GLY A 172 -3.40 8.18 -23.20
C GLY A 172 -4.67 7.37 -22.88
N GLU A 173 -5.40 7.03 -23.92
CA GLU A 173 -6.54 6.13 -23.80
C GLU A 173 -6.09 4.74 -23.30
N CYS A 174 -6.65 4.31 -22.18
CA CYS A 174 -6.39 2.97 -21.63
C CYS A 174 -7.29 1.95 -22.34
N SER A 175 -6.81 1.44 -23.46
CA SER A 175 -7.45 0.36 -24.23
C SER A 175 -6.47 -0.78 -24.49
N THR A 176 -6.99 -1.97 -24.78
CA THR A 176 -6.16 -3.13 -25.15
C THR A 176 -5.43 -2.95 -26.47
N GLU A 177 -5.77 -1.96 -27.27
CA GLU A 177 -5.10 -1.62 -28.53
C GLU A 177 -3.93 -0.67 -28.30
N ASN A 178 -4.05 0.26 -27.35
CA ASN A 178 -3.11 1.36 -27.19
C ASN A 178 -2.15 1.17 -26.01
N ALA A 179 -2.65 0.63 -24.88
CA ALA A 179 -1.86 0.52 -23.66
C ALA A 179 -1.25 -0.90 -23.51
N PRO A 180 0.04 -0.99 -23.13
CA PRO A 180 0.65 -2.29 -22.85
C PRO A 180 0.04 -2.91 -21.59
N ASP A 181 -0.20 -4.21 -21.58
CA ASP A 181 -0.72 -4.94 -20.41
C ASP A 181 0.22 -4.77 -19.22
N SER A 182 -0.26 -4.08 -18.20
CA SER A 182 0.48 -3.80 -16.95
C SER A 182 -0.06 -4.59 -15.75
N GLY A 183 -0.80 -5.65 -16.00
CA GLY A 183 -1.42 -6.49 -14.97
C GLY A 183 -2.63 -5.83 -14.30
N THR A 184 -3.10 -6.45 -13.21
CA THR A 184 -4.32 -6.02 -12.53
C THR A 184 -4.13 -4.74 -11.72
N THR A 185 -5.16 -3.91 -11.62
CA THR A 185 -5.24 -2.80 -10.66
C THR A 185 -5.76 -3.33 -9.33
N SER A 186 -4.90 -3.97 -8.55
CA SER A 186 -5.20 -4.54 -7.23
C SER A 186 -3.90 -4.76 -6.43
N GLY A 187 -3.98 -5.22 -5.18
CA GLY A 187 -2.80 -5.60 -4.39
C GLY A 187 -1.85 -4.43 -4.08
N SER A 188 -2.34 -3.20 -4.06
CA SER A 188 -1.54 -1.99 -3.78
C SER A 188 -0.32 -1.84 -4.72
N ARG A 189 -0.42 -2.33 -5.98
CA ARG A 189 0.72 -2.46 -6.89
C ARG A 189 0.95 -1.29 -7.84
N GLN A 190 -0.05 -0.43 -8.06
CA GLN A 190 0.04 0.55 -9.14
C GLN A 190 1.19 1.55 -8.94
N THR A 191 1.32 2.14 -7.76
CA THR A 191 2.41 3.09 -7.47
C THR A 191 3.78 2.43 -7.60
N VAL A 192 3.97 1.20 -7.10
CA VAL A 192 5.28 0.55 -7.07
C VAL A 192 5.60 -0.13 -8.40
N VAL A 193 4.68 -0.95 -8.92
CA VAL A 193 4.97 -1.82 -10.08
C VAL A 193 4.78 -1.06 -11.39
N THR A 194 3.60 -0.47 -11.59
CA THR A 194 3.35 0.31 -12.82
C THR A 194 4.05 1.66 -12.76
N GLY A 195 4.11 2.32 -11.59
CA GLY A 195 4.84 3.58 -11.41
C GLY A 195 6.33 3.43 -11.71
N GLU A 196 6.97 2.31 -11.33
CA GLU A 196 8.36 2.05 -11.74
C GLU A 196 8.50 1.89 -13.27
N ALA A 197 7.54 1.26 -13.92
CA ALA A 197 7.56 1.17 -15.38
C ALA A 197 7.35 2.55 -16.04
N VAL A 198 6.51 3.40 -15.46
CA VAL A 198 6.32 4.80 -15.89
C VAL A 198 7.62 5.60 -15.71
N ARG A 199 8.25 5.50 -14.54
CA ARG A 199 9.53 6.14 -14.23
C ARG A 199 10.63 5.72 -15.22
N GLY A 200 10.73 4.41 -15.48
CA GLY A 200 11.71 3.88 -16.44
C GLY A 200 11.48 4.41 -17.87
N ALA A 201 10.24 4.43 -18.35
CA ALA A 201 9.91 4.99 -19.67
C ALA A 201 10.19 6.51 -19.73
N ALA A 202 9.90 7.23 -18.63
CA ALA A 202 10.17 8.66 -18.52
C ALA A 202 11.67 8.98 -18.55
N PHE A 203 12.52 8.14 -17.93
CA PHE A 203 13.97 8.31 -18.03
C PHE A 203 14.49 8.12 -19.45
N LEU A 204 13.94 7.17 -20.23
CA LEU A 204 14.30 7.03 -21.63
C LEU A 204 13.91 8.26 -22.46
N LEU A 205 12.73 8.83 -22.20
CA LEU A 205 12.31 10.09 -22.80
C LEU A 205 13.24 11.24 -22.40
N ARG A 206 13.56 11.40 -21.12
CA ARG A 206 14.50 12.42 -20.62
C ARG A 206 15.87 12.31 -21.33
N ASP A 207 16.42 11.11 -21.42
CA ASP A 207 17.73 10.89 -22.03
C ASP A 207 17.73 11.26 -23.53
N ALA A 208 16.61 11.01 -24.23
CA ALA A 208 16.39 11.49 -25.58
C ALA A 208 16.31 13.02 -25.67
N MET A 209 15.59 13.65 -24.74
CA MET A 209 15.48 15.13 -24.65
C MET A 209 16.86 15.78 -24.43
N VAL A 210 17.64 15.27 -23.49
CA VAL A 210 19.04 15.71 -23.26
C VAL A 210 19.90 15.48 -24.51
N GLY A 211 19.67 14.37 -25.21
CA GLY A 211 20.33 14.09 -26.49
C GLY A 211 20.03 15.14 -27.57
N ILE A 212 18.78 15.57 -27.71
CA ILE A 212 18.38 16.63 -28.65
C ILE A 212 19.10 17.95 -28.31
N GLU A 213 19.14 18.37 -27.06
CA GLU A 213 19.89 19.56 -26.65
C GLU A 213 21.38 19.48 -26.96
N ALA A 214 21.95 18.27 -26.88
CA ALA A 214 23.33 17.99 -27.27
C ALA A 214 23.54 17.86 -28.79
N GLY A 215 22.53 18.15 -29.62
CA GLY A 215 22.59 18.11 -31.08
C GLY A 215 22.48 16.71 -31.66
N LYS A 216 22.04 15.68 -30.89
CA LYS A 216 21.79 14.34 -31.41
C LYS A 216 20.45 14.30 -32.16
N PRO A 217 20.31 13.45 -33.18
CA PRO A 217 19.02 13.26 -33.84
C PRO A 217 18.01 12.57 -32.94
N ALA A 218 16.72 12.79 -33.19
CA ALA A 218 15.64 12.04 -32.55
C ALA A 218 15.77 10.53 -32.88
N PRO A 219 15.36 9.63 -31.95
CA PRO A 219 15.33 8.20 -32.19
C PRO A 219 14.47 7.87 -33.43
N ALA A 220 15.02 7.08 -34.35
CA ALA A 220 14.32 6.66 -35.59
C ALA A 220 13.37 5.46 -35.36
N ALA A 221 13.43 4.81 -34.23
CA ALA A 221 12.64 3.64 -33.85
C ALA A 221 12.22 3.75 -32.35
N PRO A 222 11.19 3.00 -31.90
CA PRO A 222 10.85 2.93 -30.50
C PRO A 222 12.05 2.52 -29.64
N VAL A 223 12.23 3.22 -28.51
CA VAL A 223 13.27 2.94 -27.52
C VAL A 223 12.64 2.17 -26.38
N SER A 224 13.19 1.02 -26.01
CA SER A 224 12.70 0.23 -24.91
C SER A 224 13.82 -0.36 -24.06
N ALA A 225 13.56 -0.50 -22.75
CA ALA A 225 14.50 -1.09 -21.82
C ALA A 225 13.78 -1.90 -20.73
N HIS A 226 14.58 -2.61 -19.93
CA HIS A 226 14.17 -3.33 -18.73
C HIS A 226 14.94 -2.79 -17.54
N GLY A 227 14.43 -3.04 -16.33
CA GLY A 227 15.14 -2.68 -15.11
C GLY A 227 16.38 -3.55 -14.89
N ASP A 228 17.45 -2.90 -14.45
CA ASP A 228 18.65 -3.56 -13.91
C ASP A 228 18.46 -3.82 -12.40
N GLY A 229 19.33 -4.66 -11.81
CA GLY A 229 19.23 -5.01 -10.40
C GLY A 229 19.95 -4.01 -9.48
N VAL A 230 19.28 -3.57 -8.44
CA VAL A 230 19.89 -2.84 -7.32
C VAL A 230 19.90 -3.72 -6.10
N LYS A 231 21.07 -3.86 -5.46
CA LYS A 231 21.30 -4.68 -4.29
C LYS A 231 21.55 -3.79 -3.07
N ILE A 232 20.75 -3.96 -2.03
CA ILE A 232 20.96 -3.36 -0.71
C ILE A 232 21.56 -4.44 0.17
N GLU A 233 22.81 -4.25 0.62
CA GLU A 233 23.52 -5.18 1.49
C GLU A 233 23.48 -4.71 2.95
N TYR A 234 23.31 -5.66 3.87
CA TYR A 234 23.38 -5.45 5.31
C TYR A 234 24.75 -5.93 5.84
N ASP A 235 25.18 -5.41 6.99
CA ASP A 235 26.49 -5.71 7.61
C ASP A 235 26.74 -7.21 7.89
N ASP A 236 25.69 -7.99 8.02
CA ASP A 236 25.74 -9.43 8.25
C ASP A 236 25.79 -10.28 6.94
N GLY A 237 25.91 -9.61 5.80
CA GLY A 237 26.00 -10.26 4.47
C GLY A 237 24.65 -10.64 3.86
N ARG A 238 23.53 -10.39 4.54
CA ARG A 238 22.20 -10.49 3.91
C ARG A 238 22.03 -9.40 2.87
N ALA A 239 21.14 -9.61 1.92
CA ALA A 239 20.88 -8.64 0.88
C ALA A 239 19.40 -8.59 0.49
N TYR A 240 18.93 -7.39 0.17
CA TYR A 240 17.64 -7.13 -0.48
C TYR A 240 17.91 -6.63 -1.89
N GLN A 241 17.34 -7.27 -2.90
CA GLN A 241 17.59 -6.93 -4.30
C GLN A 241 16.30 -6.55 -5.00
N LEU A 242 16.33 -5.42 -5.71
CA LEU A 242 15.25 -4.94 -6.57
C LEU A 242 15.75 -4.70 -7.98
N HIS A 243 14.89 -4.93 -8.97
CA HIS A 243 15.14 -4.57 -10.34
C HIS A 243 14.61 -3.14 -10.58
N THR A 244 15.49 -2.23 -10.96
CA THR A 244 15.16 -0.84 -11.29
C THR A 244 16.11 -0.32 -12.34
N GLN A 245 15.74 0.73 -13.01
CA GLN A 245 16.67 1.44 -13.87
C GLN A 245 17.56 2.32 -13.01
N GLU A 246 18.84 2.03 -12.96
CA GLU A 246 19.80 2.88 -12.28
C GLU A 246 19.88 4.25 -12.96
N LEU A 247 19.85 5.30 -12.16
CA LEU A 247 20.29 6.62 -12.59
C LEU A 247 21.82 6.58 -12.64
N VAL A 248 22.38 6.51 -13.84
CA VAL A 248 23.84 6.61 -13.97
C VAL A 248 24.28 7.94 -13.41
N PRO A 249 25.24 7.96 -12.48
CA PRO A 249 25.77 9.21 -11.92
C PRO A 249 26.21 10.17 -13.03
N GLY A 250 25.65 11.38 -13.05
CA GLY A 250 25.85 12.36 -14.11
C GLY A 250 24.81 12.39 -15.22
N GLN A 251 23.86 11.45 -15.26
CA GLN A 251 22.72 11.46 -16.19
C GLN A 251 21.44 12.09 -15.61
N GLY A 252 21.47 12.61 -14.37
CA GLY A 252 20.36 13.33 -13.76
C GLY A 252 20.20 14.78 -14.29
N MET A 253 20.63 15.07 -15.53
CA MET A 253 20.44 16.38 -16.13
C MET A 253 19.06 16.43 -16.78
N HIS A 254 18.27 17.40 -16.35
CA HIS A 254 17.07 17.80 -17.07
C HIS A 254 17.45 18.70 -18.26
N PRO A 255 16.70 18.66 -19.36
CA PRO A 255 16.87 19.65 -20.42
C PRO A 255 16.61 21.05 -19.89
N GLN A 256 17.29 22.07 -20.44
CA GLN A 256 17.13 23.46 -20.03
C GLN A 256 15.75 24.02 -20.37
N ASP A 257 15.20 23.65 -21.53
CA ASP A 257 13.83 23.97 -21.96
C ASP A 257 13.07 22.70 -22.36
N PRO A 258 12.57 21.93 -21.38
CA PRO A 258 11.89 20.67 -21.66
C PRO A 258 10.68 20.82 -22.58
N ALA A 259 9.93 21.90 -22.43
CA ALA A 259 8.70 22.17 -23.23
C ALA A 259 9.00 22.50 -24.71
N ALA A 260 10.16 23.05 -25.00
CA ALA A 260 10.61 23.28 -26.38
C ALA A 260 11.19 21.99 -26.99
N VAL A 261 12.02 21.29 -26.21
CA VAL A 261 12.75 20.10 -26.66
C VAL A 261 11.81 18.94 -26.98
N ILE A 262 10.75 18.72 -26.20
CA ILE A 262 9.82 17.61 -26.42
C ILE A 262 9.19 17.62 -27.82
N LYS A 263 8.99 18.80 -28.40
CA LYS A 263 8.43 18.94 -29.76
C LYS A 263 9.33 18.34 -30.84
N ALA A 264 10.65 18.30 -30.62
CA ALA A 264 11.60 17.67 -31.54
C ALA A 264 11.53 16.14 -31.50
N LEU A 265 10.83 15.56 -30.53
CA LEU A 265 10.61 14.11 -30.38
C LEU A 265 9.22 13.68 -30.89
N GLU A 266 8.52 14.51 -31.65
CA GLU A 266 7.19 14.18 -32.21
C GLU A 266 7.18 12.80 -32.88
N GLY A 267 6.23 11.95 -32.51
CA GLY A 267 6.09 10.57 -33.00
C GLY A 267 7.04 9.56 -32.38
N CYS A 268 8.01 9.97 -31.54
CA CYS A 268 8.89 9.03 -30.83
C CYS A 268 8.14 8.28 -29.75
N GLU A 269 8.55 7.04 -29.47
CA GLU A 269 7.94 6.17 -28.46
C GLU A 269 9.03 5.59 -27.55
N PHE A 270 8.74 5.58 -26.24
CA PHE A 270 9.63 5.12 -25.16
C PHE A 270 8.89 4.11 -24.29
N GLY A 271 9.37 2.88 -24.26
CA GLY A 271 8.76 1.76 -23.55
C GLY A 271 9.62 1.25 -22.40
N TYR A 272 9.01 0.86 -21.30
CA TYR A 272 9.73 0.23 -20.19
C TYR A 272 8.92 -0.92 -19.59
N VAL A 273 9.63 -2.01 -19.26
CA VAL A 273 9.08 -3.15 -18.55
C VAL A 273 9.77 -3.28 -17.19
N TYR A 274 8.99 -3.24 -16.14
CA TYR A 274 9.42 -3.59 -14.80
C TYR A 274 8.87 -4.95 -14.43
N LEU A 275 9.74 -5.87 -14.02
CA LEU A 275 9.38 -7.18 -13.51
C LEU A 275 10.23 -7.47 -12.29
N GLU A 276 9.58 -7.58 -11.15
CA GLU A 276 10.25 -7.93 -9.90
C GLU A 276 10.00 -9.39 -9.58
N PRO A 277 11.01 -10.26 -9.66
CA PRO A 277 10.90 -11.64 -9.23
C PRO A 277 10.64 -11.73 -7.73
N THR A 278 9.70 -12.60 -7.35
CA THR A 278 9.40 -12.91 -5.95
C THR A 278 9.39 -14.41 -5.73
N ASP A 279 9.58 -14.83 -4.49
CA ASP A 279 9.64 -16.23 -4.11
C ASP A 279 8.28 -16.70 -3.57
N LYS A 280 7.98 -17.98 -3.73
CA LYS A 280 6.83 -18.62 -3.08
C LYS A 280 7.01 -18.61 -1.58
N LEU A 281 5.90 -18.55 -0.85
CA LEU A 281 5.93 -18.74 0.61
C LEU A 281 6.57 -20.07 0.94
N GLY A 282 7.51 -20.06 1.90
CA GLY A 282 8.28 -21.25 2.32
C GLY A 282 9.29 -21.74 1.28
N ALA A 283 9.71 -20.89 0.34
CA ALA A 283 10.78 -21.23 -0.59
C ALA A 283 12.08 -21.52 0.17
N ASP A 284 12.74 -22.63 -0.19
CA ASP A 284 14.04 -23.03 0.36
C ASP A 284 15.18 -22.31 -0.39
N VAL A 285 15.24 -21.00 -0.18
CA VAL A 285 16.27 -20.12 -0.76
C VAL A 285 16.80 -19.16 0.31
N PRO A 286 18.06 -18.73 0.23
CA PRO A 286 18.58 -17.70 1.12
C PRO A 286 17.82 -16.39 0.95
N ASN A 287 17.37 -15.79 2.05
CA ASN A 287 16.67 -14.50 2.07
C ASN A 287 15.48 -14.44 1.10
N PRO A 288 14.44 -15.27 1.28
CA PRO A 288 13.31 -15.31 0.37
C PRO A 288 12.62 -13.94 0.33
N LYS A 289 12.25 -13.51 -0.89
CA LYS A 289 11.52 -12.26 -1.12
C LYS A 289 10.11 -12.57 -1.56
N SER A 290 9.17 -12.56 -0.65
CA SER A 290 7.77 -12.86 -0.93
C SER A 290 7.05 -11.72 -1.69
N HIS A 291 7.44 -10.47 -1.44
CA HIS A 291 6.86 -9.27 -2.06
C HIS A 291 7.92 -8.20 -2.31
N ILE A 292 7.58 -7.23 -3.17
CA ILE A 292 8.47 -6.12 -3.54
C ILE A 292 8.82 -5.30 -2.31
N CYS A 293 7.81 -4.90 -1.53
CA CYS A 293 7.96 -4.21 -0.27
C CYS A 293 6.71 -4.39 0.60
N TYR A 294 6.81 -3.94 1.84
CA TYR A 294 5.69 -3.84 2.77
C TYR A 294 5.49 -2.39 3.21
N GLY A 295 4.23 -1.96 3.28
CA GLY A 295 3.84 -0.77 4.02
C GLY A 295 3.40 -1.16 5.42
N PHE A 296 3.54 -0.23 6.36
CA PHE A 296 3.15 -0.39 7.76
C PHE A 296 2.18 0.72 8.15
N ALA A 297 1.31 0.44 9.12
CA ALA A 297 0.38 1.44 9.62
C ALA A 297 0.05 1.20 11.09
N THR A 298 -0.22 2.29 11.79
CA THR A 298 -0.76 2.28 13.15
C THR A 298 -1.99 3.17 13.21
N HIS A 299 -3.12 2.61 13.66
CA HIS A 299 -4.34 3.38 13.91
C HIS A 299 -4.62 3.49 15.41
N VAL A 300 -5.04 4.66 15.84
CA VAL A 300 -5.63 4.90 17.15
C VAL A 300 -7.07 5.37 16.95
N VAL A 301 -8.01 4.65 17.56
CA VAL A 301 -9.44 4.98 17.54
C VAL A 301 -9.82 5.50 18.91
N ILE A 302 -10.54 6.62 18.95
CA ILE A 302 -11.00 7.27 20.17
C ILE A 302 -12.53 7.22 20.21
N LEU A 303 -13.06 6.76 21.34
CA LEU A 303 -14.50 6.77 21.63
C LEU A 303 -14.86 8.01 22.46
N ASP A 304 -16.04 8.57 22.19
CA ASP A 304 -16.66 9.55 23.09
C ASP A 304 -17.30 8.88 24.32
N ASP A 305 -17.88 9.69 25.21
CA ASP A 305 -18.53 9.21 26.45
C ASP A 305 -19.77 8.32 26.20
N ASP A 306 -20.35 8.40 24.99
CA ASP A 306 -21.47 7.56 24.54
C ASP A 306 -21.00 6.27 23.85
N GLY A 307 -19.69 6.06 23.72
CA GLY A 307 -19.08 4.92 23.04
C GLY A 307 -19.12 5.01 21.51
N ARG A 308 -19.32 6.21 20.95
CA ARG A 308 -19.20 6.42 19.49
C ARG A 308 -17.77 6.76 19.14
N VAL A 309 -17.36 6.36 17.95
CA VAL A 309 -16.05 6.76 17.43
C VAL A 309 -16.09 8.26 17.13
N SER A 310 -15.27 9.02 17.84
CA SER A 310 -15.16 10.48 17.68
C SER A 310 -13.99 10.87 16.79
N GLU A 311 -12.86 10.20 16.93
CA GLU A 311 -11.64 10.49 16.19
C GLU A 311 -10.91 9.21 15.79
N VAL A 312 -10.18 9.27 14.67
CA VAL A 312 -9.25 8.22 14.25
C VAL A 312 -7.93 8.86 13.79
N TYR A 313 -6.86 8.52 14.47
CA TYR A 313 -5.51 8.86 14.05
C TYR A 313 -4.93 7.69 13.26
N ALA A 314 -4.61 7.92 11.98
CA ALA A 314 -4.19 6.88 11.05
C ALA A 314 -2.81 7.22 10.47
N ALA A 315 -1.75 6.70 11.12
CA ALA A 315 -0.37 6.87 10.67
C ALA A 315 0.04 5.76 9.71
N HIS A 316 0.55 6.16 8.56
CA HIS A 316 0.92 5.25 7.46
C HIS A 316 2.34 5.48 6.99
N ASP A 317 3.12 4.40 6.96
CA ASP A 317 4.35 4.30 6.21
C ASP A 317 4.00 4.16 4.71
N SER A 318 4.06 5.27 4.02
CA SER A 318 3.75 5.40 2.60
C SER A 318 5.01 5.50 1.72
N GLY A 319 6.20 5.36 2.33
CA GLY A 319 7.43 5.71 1.65
C GLY A 319 7.39 7.19 1.23
N LYS A 320 7.82 7.52 0.02
CA LYS A 320 7.69 8.88 -0.52
C LYS A 320 6.25 9.19 -0.92
N VAL A 321 5.70 10.28 -0.43
CA VAL A 321 4.37 10.77 -0.81
C VAL A 321 4.44 11.47 -2.16
N VAL A 322 3.88 10.83 -3.20
CA VAL A 322 3.84 11.43 -4.55
C VAL A 322 2.70 12.43 -4.68
N ASN A 323 1.52 12.10 -4.16
CA ASN A 323 0.33 12.97 -4.21
C ASN A 323 -0.36 13.04 -2.85
N PRO A 324 -0.16 14.12 -2.06
CA PRO A 324 -0.73 14.25 -0.72
C PRO A 324 -2.27 14.17 -0.68
N ILE A 325 -2.96 14.75 -1.66
CA ILE A 325 -4.44 14.76 -1.70
C ILE A 325 -4.96 13.34 -1.95
N SER A 326 -4.36 12.62 -2.90
CA SER A 326 -4.78 11.26 -3.22
C SER A 326 -4.53 10.31 -2.06
N ILE A 327 -3.37 10.41 -1.38
CA ILE A 327 -3.03 9.53 -0.26
C ILE A 327 -3.94 9.79 0.94
N GLN A 328 -4.26 11.06 1.24
CA GLN A 328 -5.21 11.42 2.27
C GLN A 328 -6.57 10.76 2.03
N GLY A 329 -7.13 10.93 0.83
CA GLY A 329 -8.40 10.31 0.47
C GLY A 329 -8.39 8.78 0.52
N GLN A 330 -7.22 8.14 0.23
CA GLN A 330 -7.07 6.70 0.37
C GLN A 330 -7.07 6.25 1.84
N ILE A 331 -6.44 7.00 2.73
CA ILE A 331 -6.42 6.71 4.18
C ILE A 331 -7.82 6.90 4.76
N GLU A 332 -8.44 8.05 4.55
CA GLU A 332 -9.80 8.36 5.04
C GLU A 332 -10.83 7.33 4.56
N GLY A 333 -10.82 7.02 3.26
CA GLY A 333 -11.70 6.00 2.71
C GLY A 333 -11.43 4.58 3.22
N GLY A 334 -10.16 4.26 3.52
CA GLY A 334 -9.77 2.98 4.13
C GLY A 334 -10.24 2.86 5.56
N VAL A 335 -10.04 3.89 6.38
CA VAL A 335 -10.54 3.97 7.76
C VAL A 335 -12.05 3.78 7.80
N LEU A 336 -12.79 4.50 6.94
CA LEU A 336 -14.24 4.39 6.89
C LEU A 336 -14.72 2.97 6.54
N MET A 337 -14.08 2.31 5.58
CA MET A 337 -14.36 0.90 5.27
C MET A 337 -14.06 -0.01 6.46
N GLY A 338 -12.94 0.20 7.16
CA GLY A 338 -12.57 -0.57 8.35
C GLY A 338 -13.56 -0.39 9.50
N MET A 339 -14.09 0.83 9.69
CA MET A 339 -15.18 1.09 10.64
C MET A 339 -16.46 0.36 10.26
N GLY A 340 -16.86 0.41 8.98
CA GLY A 340 -18.03 -0.32 8.49
C GLY A 340 -17.90 -1.82 8.74
N TYR A 341 -16.76 -2.39 8.40
CA TYR A 341 -16.43 -3.80 8.67
C TYR A 341 -16.49 -4.15 10.17
N ALA A 342 -16.05 -3.23 11.04
CA ALA A 342 -16.06 -3.43 12.47
C ALA A 342 -17.45 -3.34 13.09
N LEU A 343 -18.30 -2.41 12.66
CA LEU A 343 -19.44 -1.93 13.45
C LEU A 343 -20.82 -2.11 12.81
N THR A 344 -20.93 -2.04 11.47
CA THR A 344 -22.23 -1.83 10.84
C THR A 344 -22.52 -2.69 9.61
N GLU A 345 -21.47 -3.10 8.88
CA GLU A 345 -21.66 -3.86 7.66
C GLU A 345 -21.94 -5.32 7.95
N ASP A 346 -23.07 -5.81 7.46
CA ASP A 346 -23.51 -7.19 7.65
C ASP A 346 -24.03 -7.79 6.34
N TRP A 347 -23.72 -9.06 6.14
CA TRP A 347 -24.20 -9.86 5.01
C TRP A 347 -24.91 -11.12 5.53
N PRO A 348 -26.11 -10.97 6.14
CA PRO A 348 -26.81 -12.09 6.76
C PRO A 348 -27.22 -13.12 5.71
N LEU A 349 -27.02 -14.39 6.04
CA LEU A 349 -27.44 -15.54 5.24
C LEU A 349 -28.52 -16.32 5.97
N LYS A 350 -29.54 -16.76 5.23
CA LYS A 350 -30.51 -17.75 5.70
C LYS A 350 -30.54 -18.91 4.71
N ASP A 351 -30.26 -20.11 5.18
CA ASP A 351 -30.20 -21.31 4.35
C ASP A 351 -29.29 -21.12 3.11
N CYS A 352 -28.10 -20.52 3.34
CA CYS A 352 -27.11 -20.15 2.32
C CYS A 352 -27.58 -19.08 1.31
N VAL A 353 -28.71 -18.42 1.55
CA VAL A 353 -29.25 -17.35 0.69
C VAL A 353 -29.05 -15.99 1.34
N PRO A 354 -28.43 -15.01 0.66
CA PRO A 354 -28.28 -13.64 1.18
C PRO A 354 -29.64 -13.00 1.48
N GLN A 355 -29.77 -12.39 2.66
CA GLN A 355 -30.96 -11.66 3.09
C GLN A 355 -30.81 -10.15 2.91
N ALA A 356 -29.58 -9.65 2.81
CA ALA A 356 -29.32 -8.23 2.58
C ALA A 356 -29.78 -7.81 1.18
N ARG A 357 -30.32 -6.59 1.10
CA ARG A 357 -30.69 -5.93 -0.14
C ARG A 357 -29.71 -4.83 -0.46
N TYR A 358 -29.61 -4.43 -1.73
CA TYR A 358 -28.84 -3.26 -2.10
C TYR A 358 -29.27 -2.03 -1.27
N GLY A 359 -28.28 -1.31 -0.73
CA GLY A 359 -28.50 -0.15 0.14
C GLY A 359 -28.82 -0.45 1.61
N THR A 360 -28.87 -1.74 2.02
CA THR A 360 -29.13 -2.13 3.43
C THR A 360 -27.94 -2.82 4.10
N LEU A 361 -26.75 -2.73 3.49
CA LEU A 361 -25.54 -3.41 3.99
C LEU A 361 -24.95 -2.78 5.27
N GLY A 362 -25.34 -1.56 5.61
CA GLY A 362 -24.84 -0.90 6.81
C GLY A 362 -23.66 0.05 6.58
N LEU A 363 -23.47 0.52 5.35
CA LEU A 363 -22.43 1.51 5.06
C LEU A 363 -22.65 2.79 5.86
N PHE A 364 -21.58 3.34 6.43
CA PHE A 364 -21.58 4.64 7.07
C PHE A 364 -21.99 5.75 6.09
N ARG A 365 -22.67 6.76 6.63
CA ARG A 365 -23.08 7.93 5.88
C ARG A 365 -22.30 9.16 6.32
N ALA A 366 -22.18 10.15 5.45
CA ALA A 366 -21.35 11.34 5.69
C ALA A 366 -21.55 12.00 7.08
N PRO A 367 -22.76 12.13 7.64
CA PRO A 367 -22.93 12.70 8.99
C PRO A 367 -22.43 11.81 10.14
N GLU A 368 -22.09 10.56 9.86
CA GLU A 368 -21.67 9.56 10.86
C GLU A 368 -20.15 9.35 10.86
N ILE A 369 -19.43 10.05 9.95
CA ILE A 369 -17.99 9.94 9.81
C ILE A 369 -17.32 10.72 10.94
N PRO A 370 -16.41 10.10 11.71
CA PRO A 370 -15.63 10.80 12.73
C PRO A 370 -14.57 11.71 12.10
N ASP A 371 -13.88 12.50 12.91
CA ASP A 371 -12.69 13.20 12.47
C ASP A 371 -11.55 12.21 12.20
N ILE A 372 -11.04 12.19 10.98
CA ILE A 372 -9.96 11.29 10.55
C ILE A 372 -8.70 12.10 10.32
N HIS A 373 -7.67 11.84 11.13
CA HIS A 373 -6.35 12.45 11.04
C HIS A 373 -5.41 11.52 10.26
N ALA A 374 -5.28 11.78 8.96
CA ALA A 374 -4.35 11.06 8.10
C ALA A 374 -2.92 11.57 8.31
N ILE A 375 -2.01 10.69 8.74
CA ILE A 375 -0.63 11.01 9.05
C ILE A 375 0.28 10.21 8.10
N TYR A 376 1.18 10.90 7.41
CA TYR A 376 2.12 10.29 6.48
C TYR A 376 3.50 10.20 7.14
N VAL A 377 4.05 8.99 7.17
CA VAL A 377 5.40 8.75 7.66
C VAL A 377 6.31 8.55 6.46
N GLU A 378 7.26 9.45 6.30
CA GLU A 378 8.33 9.36 5.30
C GLU A 378 9.66 9.15 6.03
N LYS A 379 10.50 8.23 5.51
CA LYS A 379 11.88 8.04 5.98
C LYS A 379 12.88 8.63 5.02
N ASP A 380 14.08 8.92 5.50
CA ASP A 380 15.20 9.35 4.66
C ASP A 380 15.69 8.21 3.77
N GLU A 381 15.69 6.98 4.30
CA GLU A 381 16.05 5.77 3.56
C GLU A 381 14.83 5.20 2.84
N LEU A 382 14.84 5.31 1.52
CA LEU A 382 13.76 4.88 0.63
C LEU A 382 14.21 3.74 -0.28
N LEU A 383 13.26 2.95 -0.73
CA LEU A 383 13.52 1.98 -1.80
C LEU A 383 13.85 2.68 -3.12
N PRO A 384 14.74 2.11 -3.94
CA PRO A 384 15.16 2.73 -5.20
C PRO A 384 14.13 2.63 -6.33
N VAL A 385 12.97 2.03 -6.09
CA VAL A 385 11.87 1.88 -7.07
C VAL A 385 10.79 2.94 -6.84
N ALA A 386 10.11 3.37 -7.89
CA ALA A 386 8.96 4.29 -7.85
C ALA A 386 9.20 5.52 -6.96
N TYR A 387 10.39 6.12 -7.04
CA TYR A 387 10.82 7.23 -6.16
C TYR A 387 10.69 6.95 -4.66
N GLY A 388 10.68 5.69 -4.26
CA GLY A 388 10.49 5.28 -2.87
C GLY A 388 9.05 5.25 -2.39
N GLY A 389 8.08 5.49 -3.26
CA GLY A 389 6.66 5.42 -2.93
C GLY A 389 6.20 3.99 -2.65
N LYS A 390 5.31 3.82 -1.70
CA LYS A 390 4.65 2.53 -1.38
C LYS A 390 3.18 2.58 -1.75
N GLY A 391 2.63 1.43 -2.14
CA GLY A 391 1.20 1.30 -2.39
C GLY A 391 0.42 1.18 -1.09
N ILE A 392 -0.51 2.10 -0.82
CA ILE A 392 -1.34 2.10 0.40
C ILE A 392 -2.80 1.69 0.16
N GLY A 393 -3.12 1.23 -1.05
CA GLY A 393 -4.50 0.96 -1.45
C GLY A 393 -5.28 0.00 -0.55
N GLU A 394 -4.62 -0.90 0.17
CA GLU A 394 -5.27 -1.89 1.04
C GLU A 394 -5.00 -1.64 2.53
N ILE A 395 -3.77 -1.24 2.90
CA ILE A 395 -3.36 -1.14 4.30
C ILE A 395 -4.22 -0.17 5.11
N ALA A 396 -4.72 0.88 4.48
CA ALA A 396 -5.54 1.90 5.12
C ALA A 396 -6.83 1.38 5.79
N THR A 397 -7.27 0.16 5.46
CA THR A 397 -8.47 -0.45 6.05
C THR A 397 -8.13 -1.38 7.22
N ILE A 398 -6.91 -1.94 7.25
CA ILE A 398 -6.59 -3.12 8.05
C ILE A 398 -6.55 -2.83 9.56
N PRO A 399 -5.84 -1.82 10.08
CA PRO A 399 -5.72 -1.62 11.53
C PRO A 399 -7.01 -1.09 12.18
N THR A 400 -7.96 -0.56 11.40
CA THR A 400 -9.13 0.14 11.97
C THR A 400 -10.00 -0.77 12.81
N ALA A 401 -10.39 -1.94 12.29
CA ALA A 401 -11.30 -2.84 13.01
C ALA A 401 -10.72 -3.33 14.36
N PRO A 402 -9.48 -3.80 14.45
CA PRO A 402 -8.90 -4.16 15.73
C PRO A 402 -8.68 -2.95 16.64
N ALA A 403 -8.35 -1.76 16.12
CA ALA A 403 -8.26 -0.55 16.94
C ALA A 403 -9.63 -0.17 17.57
N VAL A 404 -10.73 -0.31 16.82
CA VAL A 404 -12.10 -0.15 17.34
C VAL A 404 -12.38 -1.18 18.46
N GLN A 405 -12.05 -2.46 18.24
CA GLN A 405 -12.19 -3.50 19.25
C GLN A 405 -11.43 -3.18 20.52
N ASN A 406 -10.18 -2.74 20.39
CA ASN A 406 -9.31 -2.40 21.51
C ASN A 406 -9.79 -1.13 22.24
N ALA A 407 -10.39 -0.16 21.52
CA ALA A 407 -11.02 1.01 22.13
C ALA A 407 -12.23 0.62 22.99
N TYR A 408 -13.13 -0.23 22.48
CA TYR A 408 -14.25 -0.73 23.28
C TYR A 408 -13.80 -1.55 24.49
N ARG A 409 -12.75 -2.34 24.33
CA ARG A 409 -12.17 -3.08 25.44
C ARG A 409 -11.61 -2.17 26.53
N ALA A 410 -10.96 -1.08 26.16
CA ALA A 410 -10.50 -0.06 27.09
C ALA A 410 -11.69 0.67 27.78
N PHE A 411 -12.77 0.91 27.02
CA PHE A 411 -13.95 1.65 27.45
C PHE A 411 -14.83 0.88 28.45
N ASP A 412 -15.17 -0.38 28.16
CA ASP A 412 -16.12 -1.16 28.94
C ASP A 412 -15.61 -2.53 29.40
N GLY A 413 -14.37 -2.88 29.08
CA GLY A 413 -13.73 -4.14 29.47
C GLY A 413 -14.16 -5.37 28.66
N LYS A 414 -15.03 -5.22 27.66
CA LYS A 414 -15.58 -6.35 26.91
C LYS A 414 -14.79 -6.65 25.65
N LEU A 415 -14.46 -7.93 25.45
CA LEU A 415 -13.97 -8.43 24.17
C LEU A 415 -15.14 -8.73 23.23
N ARG A 416 -15.09 -8.23 21.99
CA ARG A 416 -16.11 -8.43 20.94
C ARG A 416 -15.49 -9.19 19.78
N PRO A 417 -15.47 -10.54 19.81
CA PRO A 417 -14.74 -11.33 18.83
C PRO A 417 -15.45 -11.45 17.46
N ASP A 418 -16.75 -11.14 17.41
CA ASP A 418 -17.56 -11.25 16.21
C ASP A 418 -17.69 -9.89 15.48
N LEU A 419 -17.82 -9.95 14.17
CA LEU A 419 -18.01 -8.78 13.31
C LEU A 419 -19.29 -8.90 12.46
N PRO A 420 -20.07 -7.83 12.33
CA PRO A 420 -19.93 -6.55 13.05
C PRO A 420 -20.13 -6.71 14.56
N MET A 421 -19.43 -5.87 15.33
CA MET A 421 -19.46 -5.93 16.78
C MET A 421 -20.86 -5.65 17.33
N VAL A 422 -21.29 -6.43 18.31
CA VAL A 422 -22.55 -6.24 19.04
C VAL A 422 -22.34 -5.46 20.34
N ASP A 423 -23.42 -5.03 20.97
CA ASP A 423 -23.37 -4.20 22.20
C ASP A 423 -22.57 -2.91 22.01
N THR A 424 -22.78 -2.24 20.90
CA THR A 424 -22.21 -0.92 20.59
C THR A 424 -23.33 0.06 20.23
N PRO A 425 -23.10 1.39 20.28
CA PRO A 425 -24.09 2.37 19.80
C PRO A 425 -24.46 2.25 18.31
N TYR A 426 -23.74 1.42 17.58
CA TYR A 426 -23.97 1.13 16.16
C TYR A 426 -24.73 -0.16 15.93
N SER A 427 -24.91 -0.98 16.97
CA SER A 427 -25.62 -2.26 16.86
C SER A 427 -27.07 -2.01 16.44
N ARG A 428 -27.51 -2.76 15.44
CA ARG A 428 -28.91 -2.72 14.98
C ARG A 428 -29.78 -3.44 16.04
N ALA A 429 -30.91 -2.82 16.40
CA ALA A 429 -31.91 -3.39 17.29
C ALA A 429 -32.61 -4.61 16.66
#